data_94b739bc4d27710f4fe11281bcfb8b52
#
_entry.id   94b739bc4d27710f4fe11281bcfb8b52
#
_cell.length_a   1.000
_cell.length_b   1.000
_cell.length_c   1.000
_cell.angle_alpha   90.00
_cell.angle_beta   90.00
_cell.angle_gamma   90.00
#
_symmetry.space_group_name_H-M   'P 1'
#
loop_
_entity.id
_entity.type
_entity.pdbx_description
1 polymer ?
#
loop_
_entity_poly.entity_id
_entity_poly.type
_entity_poly.pdbx_seq_one_letter_code
_entity_poly.pdbx_strand_id
1 'polypeptide(L)'
;IYRSDFEAAFDVGKRLAERYLANGTIGVEVLMDNPSWSIYAPSRTKDVDIADANVYFNNLGELFINRPLRAGDWYTLDIDSLTVGELEIEQALADCEGADDPAYAAALVLNRDLPLGIDSALYQQTYEIIAGAETPYQRASAICDWLKLRGEYTLTPEPVPEGRDMVSYFVLEAPEGYCVYFASAMAVMARIAGLPARYVEGYLITPERAENAQPGVSLTLTASDAHAWAEIYQDGVG
;
A
#
# COMPACT_ATOMS: atom_id res chain seq x y z
N ILE A 1 -8.03 12.23 16.54
CA ILE A 1 -7.78 10.80 16.69
C ILE A 1 -6.63 10.67 17.68
N TYR A 2 -6.80 9.89 18.74
CA TYR A 2 -5.85 9.82 19.85
C TYR A 2 -4.82 8.71 19.59
N ARG A 3 -3.67 8.77 20.27
CA ARG A 3 -2.59 7.78 20.22
C ARG A 3 -3.10 6.34 20.47
N SER A 4 -4.08 6.17 21.36
CA SER A 4 -4.73 4.87 21.64
C SER A 4 -5.46 4.28 20.44
N ASP A 5 -6.03 5.12 19.57
CA ASP A 5 -6.73 4.67 18.36
C ASP A 5 -5.72 4.28 17.27
N PHE A 6 -4.56 4.94 17.26
CA PHE A 6 -3.43 4.58 16.43
C PHE A 6 -2.88 3.20 16.83
N GLU A 7 -2.64 2.99 18.12
CA GLU A 7 -2.18 1.70 18.66
C GLU A 7 -3.19 0.58 18.36
N ALA A 8 -4.49 0.83 18.48
CA ALA A 8 -5.53 -0.14 18.13
C ALA A 8 -5.59 -0.47 16.64
N ALA A 9 -5.39 0.52 15.76
CA ALA A 9 -5.35 0.30 14.32
C ALA A 9 -4.13 -0.53 13.88
N PHE A 10 -3.02 -0.47 14.65
CA PHE A 10 -1.82 -1.26 14.41
C PHE A 10 -1.80 -2.63 15.11
N ASP A 11 -2.69 -2.87 16.07
CA ASP A 11 -2.76 -4.13 16.84
C ASP A 11 -3.23 -5.32 15.97
N VAL A 12 -3.82 -5.05 14.83
CA VAL A 12 -4.30 -6.06 13.87
C VAL A 12 -3.15 -6.82 13.22
N GLY A 13 -2.07 -6.16 12.88
CA GLY A 13 -0.85 -6.82 12.37
C GLY A 13 -0.11 -7.66 13.41
N LYS A 14 -0.53 -7.61 14.68
CA LYS A 14 0.17 -8.25 15.79
C LYS A 14 0.16 -9.78 15.71
N ARG A 15 -0.92 -10.39 15.25
CA ARG A 15 -1.01 -11.85 15.14
C ARG A 15 -0.08 -12.42 14.08
N LEU A 16 -0.02 -11.75 12.93
CA LEU A 16 0.97 -12.07 11.90
C LEU A 16 2.37 -11.78 12.43
N ALA A 17 2.54 -10.64 13.12
CA ALA A 17 3.78 -10.25 13.76
C ALA A 17 4.29 -11.28 14.75
N GLU A 18 3.47 -11.75 15.66
CA GLU A 18 3.85 -12.71 16.69
C GLU A 18 4.28 -14.06 16.11
N ARG A 19 3.77 -14.44 14.95
CA ARG A 19 4.02 -15.77 14.36
C ARG A 19 5.08 -15.79 13.27
N TYR A 20 5.20 -14.71 12.50
CA TYR A 20 5.99 -14.64 11.27
C TYR A 20 7.00 -13.49 11.23
N LEU A 21 6.98 -12.57 12.19
CA LEU A 21 8.00 -11.53 12.24
C LEU A 21 9.33 -12.10 12.72
N ALA A 22 10.39 -11.80 11.99
CA ALA A 22 11.72 -11.88 12.55
C ALA A 22 11.80 -10.94 13.76
N ASN A 23 12.30 -11.45 14.88
CA ASN A 23 12.44 -10.70 16.13
C ASN A 23 13.28 -9.44 15.90
N GLY A 24 12.66 -8.34 15.53
CA GLY A 24 13.37 -7.07 15.39
C GLY A 24 12.49 -5.92 14.95
N THR A 25 12.58 -4.85 15.70
CA THR A 25 12.15 -3.52 15.29
C THR A 25 13.32 -2.85 14.58
N ILE A 26 13.06 -2.24 13.44
CA ILE A 26 14.03 -1.42 12.71
C ILE A 26 13.75 0.03 13.09
N GLY A 27 14.72 0.69 13.71
CA GLY A 27 14.69 2.14 13.94
C GLY A 27 15.13 2.87 12.66
N VAL A 28 14.33 3.80 12.17
CA VAL A 28 14.65 4.64 11.02
C VAL A 28 14.57 6.10 11.41
N GLU A 29 15.62 6.86 11.09
CA GLU A 29 15.62 8.32 11.19
C GLU A 29 15.35 8.92 9.81
N VAL A 30 14.36 9.79 9.73
CA VAL A 30 14.00 10.51 8.49
C VAL A 30 14.35 11.98 8.63
N LEU A 31 15.26 12.47 7.80
CA LEU A 31 15.61 13.88 7.67
C LEU A 31 14.91 14.48 6.44
N MET A 32 14.19 15.56 6.64
CA MET A 32 13.45 16.24 5.59
C MET A 32 14.31 17.27 4.87
N ASP A 33 14.46 17.13 3.56
CA ASP A 33 15.10 18.14 2.71
C ASP A 33 14.09 19.16 2.15
N ASN A 34 12.81 18.79 2.10
CA ASN A 34 11.73 19.61 1.57
C ASN A 34 10.55 19.70 2.55
N PRO A 35 9.79 20.79 2.54
CA PRO A 35 8.61 20.91 3.38
C PRO A 35 7.53 19.87 3.02
N SER A 36 6.87 19.30 4.04
CA SER A 36 5.74 18.37 3.88
C SER A 36 4.75 18.52 5.03
N TRP A 37 3.47 18.28 4.76
CA TRP A 37 2.44 18.10 5.78
C TRP A 37 2.25 16.63 6.17
N SER A 38 2.70 15.71 5.31
CA SER A 38 2.60 14.28 5.53
C SER A 38 3.90 13.74 6.13
N ILE A 39 3.77 12.76 6.99
CA ILE A 39 4.87 11.93 7.49
C ILE A 39 5.03 10.76 6.55
N TYR A 40 6.22 10.58 6.00
CA TYR A 40 6.55 9.39 5.21
C TYR A 40 6.91 8.25 6.16
N ALA A 41 6.08 7.25 6.21
CA ALA A 41 6.24 6.10 7.09
C ALA A 41 5.89 4.82 6.33
N PRO A 42 6.71 3.78 6.40
CA PRO A 42 6.37 2.47 5.86
C PRO A 42 5.11 1.90 6.51
N SER A 43 4.42 1.02 5.81
CA SER A 43 3.42 0.14 6.43
C SER A 43 4.07 -0.59 7.60
N ARG A 44 3.34 -0.80 8.71
CA ARG A 44 3.83 -1.42 9.95
C ARG A 44 4.76 -0.55 10.80
N THR A 45 4.70 0.75 10.63
CA THR A 45 5.29 1.68 11.59
C THR A 45 4.54 1.58 12.93
N LYS A 46 5.26 1.25 13.99
CA LYS A 46 4.70 1.12 15.35
C LYS A 46 4.65 2.43 16.09
N ASP A 47 5.70 3.21 15.94
CA ASP A 47 5.82 4.48 16.63
C ASP A 47 6.46 5.53 15.73
N VAL A 48 6.07 6.77 15.97
CA VAL A 48 6.61 7.95 15.31
C VAL A 48 6.94 8.95 16.40
N ASP A 49 8.22 9.27 16.57
CA ASP A 49 8.66 10.31 17.50
C ASP A 49 9.20 11.53 16.73
N ILE A 50 8.59 12.68 17.00
CA ILE A 50 8.93 13.95 16.39
C ILE A 50 8.88 15.06 17.44
N ALA A 51 9.95 15.87 17.52
CA ALA A 51 10.03 16.97 18.46
C ALA A 51 8.97 18.05 18.16
N ASP A 52 8.33 18.55 19.22
CA ASP A 52 7.41 19.68 19.18
C ASP A 52 6.23 19.56 18.18
N ALA A 53 5.78 18.34 17.92
CA ALA A 53 4.64 18.08 17.07
C ALA A 53 3.76 16.93 17.59
N ASN A 54 2.49 16.95 17.25
CA ASN A 54 1.57 15.84 17.45
C ASN A 54 1.33 15.15 16.13
N VAL A 55 1.46 13.83 16.12
CA VAL A 55 1.16 12.97 14.98
C VAL A 55 -0.31 12.60 15.00
N TYR A 56 -0.94 12.68 13.86
CA TYR A 56 -2.32 12.30 13.62
C TYR A 56 -2.38 11.31 12.48
N PHE A 57 -3.44 10.53 12.41
CA PHE A 57 -3.73 9.71 11.24
C PHE A 57 -5.22 9.85 10.85
N ASN A 58 -5.50 9.62 9.60
CA ASN A 58 -6.86 9.61 9.09
C ASN A 58 -7.34 8.17 8.86
N ASN A 59 -8.60 8.03 8.46
CA ASN A 59 -9.21 6.74 8.14
C ASN A 59 -8.65 6.07 6.87
N LEU A 60 -7.77 6.73 6.13
CA LEU A 60 -7.02 6.16 5.01
C LEU A 60 -5.64 5.65 5.43
N GLY A 61 -5.28 5.81 6.72
CA GLY A 61 -3.98 5.42 7.25
C GLY A 61 -2.84 6.39 6.91
N GLU A 62 -3.16 7.60 6.42
CA GLU A 62 -2.18 8.64 6.19
C GLU A 62 -1.78 9.29 7.52
N LEU A 63 -0.48 9.42 7.72
CA LEU A 63 0.11 10.10 8.87
C LEU A 63 0.40 11.57 8.53
N PHE A 64 -0.04 12.46 9.41
CA PHE A 64 0.19 13.89 9.26
C PHE A 64 0.40 14.56 10.62
N ILE A 65 0.85 15.81 10.59
CA ILE A 65 1.16 16.57 11.80
C ILE A 65 0.44 17.91 11.81
N ASN A 66 0.35 18.52 12.98
CA ASN A 66 -0.33 19.81 13.20
C ASN A 66 0.45 21.03 12.71
N ARG A 67 1.65 20.85 12.16
CA ARG A 67 2.48 21.86 11.50
C ARG A 67 3.20 21.25 10.30
N PRO A 68 3.57 22.03 9.27
CA PRO A 68 4.40 21.49 8.20
C PRO A 68 5.78 21.12 8.73
N LEU A 69 6.30 19.98 8.29
CA LEU A 69 7.73 19.66 8.35
C LEU A 69 8.49 20.67 7.48
N ARG A 70 9.65 21.10 7.92
CA ARG A 70 10.52 22.01 7.18
C ARG A 70 11.80 21.28 6.77
N ALA A 71 12.52 21.84 5.83
CA ALA A 71 13.87 21.38 5.55
C ALA A 71 14.73 21.43 6.84
N GLY A 72 15.39 20.33 7.17
CA GLY A 72 16.16 20.15 8.39
C GLY A 72 15.36 19.59 9.58
N ASP A 73 14.04 19.49 9.52
CA ASP A 73 13.27 18.74 10.51
C ASP A 73 13.54 17.24 10.34
N TRP A 74 13.55 16.53 11.46
CA TRP A 74 13.74 15.09 11.47
C TRP A 74 12.77 14.40 12.43
N TYR A 75 12.52 13.14 12.19
CA TYR A 75 11.70 12.28 13.05
C TYR A 75 12.21 10.84 13.00
N THR A 76 11.87 10.06 14.00
CA THR A 76 12.19 8.64 14.05
C THR A 76 10.95 7.78 13.90
N LEU A 77 11.15 6.62 13.32
CA LEU A 77 10.13 5.60 13.12
C LEU A 77 10.64 4.28 13.69
N ASP A 78 9.80 3.60 14.43
CA ASP A 78 9.98 2.20 14.76
C ASP A 78 9.10 1.34 13.86
N ILE A 79 9.70 0.44 13.10
CA ILE A 79 9.05 -0.36 12.05
C ILE A 79 9.22 -1.84 12.37
N ASP A 80 8.15 -2.61 12.33
CA ASP A 80 8.24 -4.06 12.39
C ASP A 80 8.73 -4.65 11.07
N SER A 81 9.78 -5.44 11.13
CA SER A 81 10.27 -6.19 9.97
C SER A 81 9.47 -7.47 9.80
N LEU A 82 8.82 -7.63 8.65
CA LEU A 82 8.13 -8.86 8.26
C LEU A 82 9.08 -9.72 7.40
N THR A 83 9.34 -10.94 7.86
CA THR A 83 10.09 -11.93 7.08
C THR A 83 9.20 -13.13 6.83
N VAL A 84 8.35 -13.05 5.81
CA VAL A 84 7.58 -14.20 5.32
C VAL A 84 8.13 -14.56 3.95
N GLY A 85 8.54 -15.81 3.77
CA GLY A 85 8.93 -16.31 2.44
C GLY A 85 7.72 -16.33 1.50
N GLU A 86 7.93 -16.09 0.21
CA GLU A 86 6.85 -16.10 -0.79
C GLU A 86 6.00 -17.37 -0.78
N LEU A 87 6.62 -18.53 -0.53
CA LEU A 87 5.93 -19.82 -0.46
C LEU A 87 5.09 -20.03 0.81
N GLU A 88 5.33 -19.25 1.85
CA GLU A 88 4.67 -19.38 3.15
C GLU A 88 3.55 -18.36 3.32
N ILE A 89 3.48 -17.35 2.45
CA ILE A 89 2.56 -16.22 2.63
C ILE A 89 1.10 -16.66 2.54
N GLU A 90 0.74 -17.54 1.62
CA GLU A 90 -0.65 -18.04 1.48
C GLU A 90 -1.08 -18.79 2.74
N GLN A 91 -0.22 -19.61 3.30
CA GLN A 91 -0.51 -20.34 4.53
C GLN A 91 -0.61 -19.39 5.72
N ALA A 92 0.28 -18.39 5.78
CA ALA A 92 0.27 -17.37 6.81
C ALA A 92 -1.03 -16.56 6.82
N LEU A 93 -1.51 -16.19 5.63
CA LEU A 93 -2.77 -15.47 5.46
C LEU A 93 -3.98 -16.34 5.83
N ALA A 94 -4.00 -17.59 5.39
CA ALA A 94 -5.07 -18.54 5.73
C ALA A 94 -5.15 -18.81 7.24
N ASP A 95 -4.02 -18.88 7.93
CA ASP A 95 -3.95 -19.07 9.38
C ASP A 95 -4.50 -17.84 10.18
N CYS A 96 -4.57 -16.68 9.55
CA CYS A 96 -5.08 -15.44 10.14
C CYS A 96 -6.54 -15.14 9.75
N GLU A 97 -7.08 -15.79 8.72
CA GLU A 97 -8.43 -15.57 8.23
C GLU A 97 -9.49 -15.88 9.30
N GLY A 98 -10.54 -15.07 9.38
CA GLY A 98 -11.63 -15.24 10.36
C GLY A 98 -11.24 -14.82 11.78
N ALA A 99 -10.24 -13.98 11.94
CA ALA A 99 -9.73 -13.54 13.25
C ALA A 99 -10.63 -12.53 13.99
N ASP A 100 -11.86 -12.29 13.54
CA ASP A 100 -12.77 -11.27 14.10
C ASP A 100 -12.12 -9.87 14.18
N ASP A 101 -11.59 -9.45 13.04
CA ASP A 101 -10.87 -8.20 12.89
C ASP A 101 -11.82 -7.02 12.62
N PRO A 102 -12.08 -6.15 13.61
CA PRO A 102 -12.97 -5.01 13.41
C PRO A 102 -12.42 -3.99 12.40
N ALA A 103 -11.10 -3.94 12.20
CA ALA A 103 -10.49 -3.06 11.20
C ALA A 103 -10.71 -3.58 9.77
N TYR A 104 -10.80 -4.88 9.57
CA TYR A 104 -11.20 -5.45 8.29
C TYR A 104 -12.63 -5.03 7.89
N ALA A 105 -13.57 -5.07 8.83
CA ALA A 105 -14.92 -4.60 8.59
C ALA A 105 -14.95 -3.11 8.21
N ALA A 106 -14.14 -2.28 8.87
CA ALA A 106 -13.97 -0.87 8.51
C ALA A 106 -13.32 -0.70 7.14
N ALA A 107 -12.29 -1.49 6.81
CA ALA A 107 -11.63 -1.47 5.51
C ALA A 107 -12.59 -1.84 4.36
N LEU A 108 -13.46 -2.83 4.57
CA LEU A 108 -14.51 -3.20 3.62
C LEU A 108 -15.49 -2.06 3.34
N VAL A 109 -15.82 -1.24 4.34
CA VAL A 109 -16.69 -0.07 4.18
C VAL A 109 -15.97 1.08 3.48
N LEU A 110 -14.72 1.34 3.84
CA LEU A 110 -13.99 2.54 3.38
C LEU A 110 -13.28 2.35 2.04
N ASN A 111 -12.89 1.13 1.71
CA ASN A 111 -11.96 0.86 0.60
C ASN A 111 -12.51 -0.08 -0.48
N ARG A 112 -13.84 -0.13 -0.64
CA ARG A 112 -14.51 -0.90 -1.70
C ARG A 112 -15.32 -0.05 -2.68
N ASP A 113 -15.47 1.23 -2.41
CA ASP A 113 -16.19 2.12 -3.31
C ASP A 113 -15.47 2.23 -4.66
N LEU A 114 -16.26 2.14 -5.72
CA LEU A 114 -15.77 2.25 -7.09
C LEU A 114 -16.02 3.64 -7.64
N PRO A 115 -15.10 4.20 -8.43
CA PRO A 115 -15.32 5.45 -9.13
C PRO A 115 -16.54 5.36 -10.06
N LEU A 116 -17.17 6.51 -10.29
CA LEU A 116 -18.24 6.61 -11.29
C LEU A 116 -17.65 6.53 -12.71
N GLY A 117 -18.38 5.91 -13.61
CA GLY A 117 -18.02 5.88 -15.04
C GLY A 117 -17.08 4.75 -15.47
N ILE A 118 -16.79 3.80 -14.57
CA ILE A 118 -16.05 2.58 -14.93
C ILE A 118 -16.83 1.79 -15.99
N ASP A 119 -16.12 1.36 -17.04
CA ASP A 119 -16.70 0.54 -18.10
C ASP A 119 -17.14 -0.84 -17.56
N SER A 120 -18.32 -1.27 -17.97
CA SER A 120 -18.82 -2.59 -17.61
C SER A 120 -17.93 -3.75 -18.09
N ALA A 121 -17.18 -3.55 -19.16
CA ALA A 121 -16.21 -4.53 -19.66
C ALA A 121 -15.05 -4.74 -18.68
N LEU A 122 -14.69 -3.74 -17.86
CA LEU A 122 -13.67 -3.90 -16.81
C LEU A 122 -14.11 -4.88 -15.73
N TYR A 123 -15.39 -4.89 -15.36
CA TYR A 123 -15.93 -5.88 -14.43
C TYR A 123 -15.81 -7.28 -15.00
N GLN A 124 -16.22 -7.46 -16.25
CA GLN A 124 -16.14 -8.76 -16.93
C GLN A 124 -14.68 -9.24 -17.00
N GLN A 125 -13.77 -8.38 -17.44
CA GLN A 125 -12.33 -8.71 -17.53
C GLN A 125 -11.79 -9.11 -16.17
N THR A 126 -12.14 -8.38 -15.10
CA THR A 126 -11.68 -8.70 -13.75
C THR A 126 -12.20 -10.06 -13.29
N TYR A 127 -13.48 -10.37 -13.51
CA TYR A 127 -14.04 -11.67 -13.13
C TYR A 127 -13.43 -12.82 -13.94
N GLU A 128 -13.09 -12.61 -15.20
CA GLU A 128 -12.39 -13.61 -16.02
C GLU A 128 -10.98 -13.90 -15.46
N ILE A 129 -10.25 -12.86 -15.02
CA ILE A 129 -8.92 -13.01 -14.45
C ILE A 129 -8.95 -13.82 -13.16
N ILE A 130 -9.92 -13.57 -12.29
CA ILE A 130 -10.00 -14.23 -10.98
C ILE A 130 -10.82 -15.53 -10.97
N ALA A 131 -11.26 -16.03 -12.12
CA ALA A 131 -12.20 -17.14 -12.22
C ALA A 131 -11.72 -18.46 -11.59
N GLY A 132 -10.44 -18.64 -11.33
CA GLY A 132 -9.88 -19.81 -10.64
C GLY A 132 -9.35 -19.52 -9.24
N ALA A 133 -9.48 -18.28 -8.75
CA ALA A 133 -8.93 -17.87 -7.48
C ALA A 133 -9.95 -18.07 -6.34
N GLU A 134 -9.59 -18.92 -5.38
CA GLU A 134 -10.45 -19.30 -4.26
C GLU A 134 -10.32 -18.33 -3.07
N THR A 135 -9.10 -17.87 -2.78
CA THR A 135 -8.80 -17.00 -1.65
C THR A 135 -8.67 -15.52 -2.04
N PRO A 136 -8.83 -14.58 -1.09
CA PRO A 136 -8.56 -13.16 -1.31
C PRO A 136 -7.15 -12.90 -1.87
N TYR A 137 -6.15 -13.58 -1.33
CA TYR A 137 -4.76 -13.48 -1.79
C TYR A 137 -4.60 -13.93 -3.24
N GLN A 138 -5.18 -15.09 -3.62
CA GLN A 138 -5.12 -15.60 -4.99
C GLN A 138 -5.80 -14.66 -5.99
N ARG A 139 -6.92 -14.01 -5.61
CA ARG A 139 -7.55 -12.99 -6.45
C ARG A 139 -6.64 -11.80 -6.67
N ALA A 140 -6.03 -11.30 -5.60
CA ALA A 140 -5.09 -10.19 -5.66
C ALA A 140 -3.88 -10.52 -6.53
N SER A 141 -3.27 -11.71 -6.33
CA SER A 141 -2.12 -12.19 -7.11
C SER A 141 -2.46 -12.34 -8.59
N ALA A 142 -3.61 -12.95 -8.91
CA ALA A 142 -4.04 -13.11 -10.30
C ALA A 142 -4.19 -11.77 -11.03
N ILE A 143 -4.76 -10.76 -10.38
CA ILE A 143 -4.88 -9.41 -10.95
C ILE A 143 -3.49 -8.78 -11.13
N CYS A 144 -2.62 -8.87 -10.13
CA CYS A 144 -1.28 -8.32 -10.16
C CYS A 144 -0.45 -8.94 -11.30
N ASP A 145 -0.46 -10.26 -11.43
CA ASP A 145 0.28 -10.99 -12.46
C ASP A 145 -0.25 -10.68 -13.86
N TRP A 146 -1.57 -10.58 -14.00
CA TRP A 146 -2.19 -10.20 -15.27
C TRP A 146 -1.78 -8.78 -15.69
N LEU A 147 -1.80 -7.81 -14.76
CA LEU A 147 -1.36 -6.44 -15.04
C LEU A 147 0.13 -6.38 -15.42
N LYS A 148 0.99 -7.13 -14.71
CA LYS A 148 2.43 -7.21 -15.03
C LYS A 148 2.70 -7.82 -16.39
N LEU A 149 1.95 -8.86 -16.75
CA LEU A 149 2.14 -9.57 -18.02
C LEU A 149 1.66 -8.75 -19.23
N ARG A 150 0.55 -8.02 -19.05
CA ARG A 150 -0.10 -7.30 -20.15
C ARG A 150 0.38 -5.86 -20.28
N GLY A 151 0.74 -5.22 -19.16
CA GLY A 151 1.08 -3.81 -19.14
C GLY A 151 2.50 -3.53 -19.63
N GLU A 152 2.67 -2.47 -20.41
CA GLU A 152 3.95 -1.92 -20.80
C GLU A 152 4.26 -0.69 -19.95
N TYR A 153 5.39 -0.70 -19.25
CA TYR A 153 5.80 0.43 -18.41
C TYR A 153 6.47 1.52 -19.25
N THR A 154 5.84 2.69 -19.30
CA THR A 154 6.39 3.89 -19.97
C THR A 154 6.05 5.14 -19.18
N LEU A 155 6.97 6.10 -19.16
CA LEU A 155 6.74 7.41 -18.54
C LEU A 155 6.03 8.41 -19.49
N THR A 156 5.84 8.03 -20.74
CA THR A 156 5.23 8.85 -21.78
C THR A 156 4.11 8.09 -22.51
N PRO A 157 3.09 7.60 -21.79
CA PRO A 157 1.97 6.92 -22.44
C PRO A 157 1.17 7.91 -23.31
N GLU A 158 0.45 7.36 -24.28
CA GLU A 158 -0.53 8.15 -25.04
C GLU A 158 -1.60 8.75 -24.09
N PRO A 159 -2.03 9.99 -24.34
CA PRO A 159 -3.05 10.62 -23.50
C PRO A 159 -4.38 9.84 -23.48
N VAL A 160 -4.97 9.70 -22.32
CA VAL A 160 -6.32 9.13 -22.20
C VAL A 160 -7.30 10.02 -22.97
N PRO A 161 -8.13 9.46 -23.88
CA PRO A 161 -9.11 10.23 -24.65
C PRO A 161 -10.11 10.95 -23.73
N GLU A 162 -10.55 12.13 -24.14
CA GLU A 162 -11.50 12.93 -23.37
C GLU A 162 -12.79 12.15 -23.08
N GLY A 163 -13.25 12.19 -21.84
CA GLY A 163 -14.45 11.51 -21.38
C GLY A 163 -14.29 10.01 -21.11
N ARG A 164 -13.09 9.46 -21.27
CA ARG A 164 -12.81 8.06 -20.93
C ARG A 164 -12.27 7.96 -19.50
N ASP A 165 -12.69 6.92 -18.79
CA ASP A 165 -12.08 6.54 -17.51
C ASP A 165 -10.67 6.00 -17.75
N MET A 166 -9.70 6.52 -17.00
CA MET A 166 -8.29 6.18 -17.16
C MET A 166 -8.01 4.70 -16.92
N VAL A 167 -8.61 4.11 -15.89
CA VAL A 167 -8.38 2.71 -15.53
C VAL A 167 -8.98 1.79 -16.59
N SER A 168 -10.23 2.07 -17.00
CA SER A 168 -10.88 1.28 -18.07
C SER A 168 -10.10 1.37 -19.37
N TYR A 169 -9.62 2.54 -19.75
CA TYR A 169 -8.83 2.74 -20.97
C TYR A 169 -7.50 1.96 -20.90
N PHE A 170 -6.77 2.10 -19.79
CA PHE A 170 -5.50 1.39 -19.58
C PHE A 170 -5.68 -0.14 -19.63
N VAL A 171 -6.68 -0.67 -18.94
CA VAL A 171 -6.86 -2.13 -18.85
C VAL A 171 -7.37 -2.73 -20.15
N LEU A 172 -8.29 -2.06 -20.83
CA LEU A 172 -9.02 -2.65 -21.95
C LEU A 172 -8.44 -2.33 -23.34
N GLU A 173 -7.82 -1.14 -23.50
CA GLU A 173 -7.48 -0.63 -24.83
C GLU A 173 -5.98 -0.35 -25.01
N ALA A 174 -5.37 0.42 -24.13
CA ALA A 174 -3.98 0.84 -24.24
C ALA A 174 -3.20 0.56 -22.95
N PRO A 175 -2.70 -0.68 -22.76
CA PRO A 175 -2.08 -1.12 -21.51
C PRO A 175 -0.64 -0.59 -21.36
N GLU A 176 -0.44 0.69 -21.57
CA GLU A 176 0.84 1.38 -21.40
C GLU A 176 0.73 2.55 -20.42
N GLY A 177 1.67 2.65 -19.49
CA GLY A 177 1.65 3.66 -18.45
C GLY A 177 2.76 3.50 -17.43
N TYR A 178 2.72 4.34 -16.39
CA TYR A 178 3.66 4.30 -15.27
C TYR A 178 2.95 3.89 -13.97
N CYS A 179 3.65 3.92 -12.86
CA CYS A 179 3.17 3.39 -11.57
C CYS A 179 1.73 3.81 -11.21
N VAL A 180 1.32 5.04 -11.51
CA VAL A 180 -0.04 5.54 -11.24
C VAL A 180 -1.09 4.72 -11.98
N TYR A 181 -0.86 4.38 -13.26
CA TYR A 181 -1.79 3.57 -14.05
C TYR A 181 -1.95 2.15 -13.48
N PHE A 182 -0.82 1.50 -13.19
CA PHE A 182 -0.81 0.14 -12.63
C PHE A 182 -1.42 0.10 -11.23
N ALA A 183 -1.05 1.02 -10.36
CA ALA A 183 -1.57 1.10 -9.00
C ALA A 183 -3.08 1.39 -8.96
N SER A 184 -3.55 2.31 -9.82
CA SER A 184 -4.98 2.62 -9.94
C SER A 184 -5.76 1.43 -10.49
N ALA A 185 -5.25 0.77 -11.53
CA ALA A 185 -5.86 -0.42 -12.09
C ALA A 185 -5.93 -1.55 -11.06
N MET A 186 -4.84 -1.81 -10.35
CA MET A 186 -4.80 -2.81 -9.28
C MET A 186 -5.83 -2.52 -8.19
N ALA A 187 -5.89 -1.29 -7.70
CA ALA A 187 -6.84 -0.91 -6.64
C ALA A 187 -8.30 -1.05 -7.10
N VAL A 188 -8.63 -0.58 -8.31
CA VAL A 188 -10.01 -0.66 -8.85
C VAL A 188 -10.41 -2.12 -9.13
N MET A 189 -9.55 -2.90 -9.76
CA MET A 189 -9.84 -4.31 -10.06
C MET A 189 -9.94 -5.15 -8.78
N ALA A 190 -9.11 -4.89 -7.77
CA ALA A 190 -9.23 -5.52 -6.46
C ALA A 190 -10.58 -5.20 -5.80
N ARG A 191 -11.05 -3.94 -5.87
CA ARG A 191 -12.38 -3.55 -5.37
C ARG A 191 -13.52 -4.24 -6.13
N ILE A 192 -13.42 -4.39 -7.46
CA ILE A 192 -14.34 -5.18 -8.28
C ILE A 192 -14.35 -6.65 -7.82
N ALA A 193 -13.17 -7.21 -7.50
CA ALA A 193 -13.04 -8.57 -6.97
C ALA A 193 -13.54 -8.73 -5.51
N GLY A 194 -14.05 -7.66 -4.90
CA GLY A 194 -14.60 -7.66 -3.53
C GLY A 194 -13.56 -7.45 -2.44
N LEU A 195 -12.34 -7.10 -2.78
CA LEU A 195 -11.25 -6.86 -1.84
C LEU A 195 -11.20 -5.39 -1.42
N PRO A 196 -10.97 -5.08 -0.13
CA PRO A 196 -10.71 -3.72 0.30
C PRO A 196 -9.30 -3.33 -0.15
N ALA A 197 -9.23 -2.31 -1.01
CA ALA A 197 -7.97 -1.87 -1.61
C ALA A 197 -7.86 -0.36 -1.63
N ARG A 198 -6.65 0.16 -1.45
CA ARG A 198 -6.34 1.59 -1.56
C ARG A 198 -5.18 1.83 -2.51
N TYR A 199 -5.21 2.98 -3.16
CA TYR A 199 -4.10 3.54 -3.90
C TYR A 199 -3.20 4.30 -2.92
N VAL A 200 -1.90 4.12 -3.04
CA VAL A 200 -0.91 4.76 -2.16
C VAL A 200 0.21 5.39 -2.99
N GLU A 201 0.67 6.56 -2.58
CA GLU A 201 1.84 7.24 -3.13
C GLU A 201 2.91 7.39 -2.04
N GLY A 202 4.16 7.33 -2.45
CA GLY A 202 5.29 7.49 -1.55
C GLY A 202 6.63 7.38 -2.28
N TYR A 203 7.62 6.85 -1.58
CA TYR A 203 8.95 6.61 -2.11
C TYR A 203 9.30 5.14 -1.99
N LEU A 204 9.86 4.57 -3.05
CA LEU A 204 10.27 3.18 -3.08
C LEU A 204 11.77 3.05 -2.78
N ILE A 205 12.09 2.32 -1.71
CA ILE A 205 13.44 1.78 -1.51
C ILE A 205 13.46 0.40 -2.15
N THR A 206 14.21 0.26 -3.25
CA THR A 206 14.29 -1.03 -3.94
C THR A 206 14.95 -2.10 -3.04
N PRO A 207 14.61 -3.39 -3.21
CA PRO A 207 15.23 -4.48 -2.43
C PRO A 207 16.76 -4.42 -2.45
N GLU A 208 17.37 -4.16 -3.62
CA GLU A 208 18.82 -4.04 -3.76
C GLU A 208 19.39 -2.90 -2.88
N ARG A 209 18.72 -1.74 -2.83
CA ARG A 209 19.15 -0.61 -1.98
C ARG A 209 18.96 -0.94 -0.50
N ALA A 210 17.88 -1.62 -0.16
CA ALA A 210 17.61 -2.03 1.22
C ALA A 210 18.63 -3.06 1.73
N GLU A 211 18.96 -4.07 0.92
CA GLU A 211 19.96 -5.10 1.24
C GLU A 211 21.37 -4.51 1.42
N ASN A 212 21.72 -3.48 0.64
CA ASN A 212 23.01 -2.80 0.73
C ASN A 212 23.05 -1.68 1.77
N ALA A 213 21.91 -1.35 2.43
CA ALA A 213 21.86 -0.35 3.47
C ALA A 213 22.67 -0.78 4.70
N GLN A 214 23.41 0.16 5.28
CA GLN A 214 24.21 -0.10 6.46
C GLN A 214 23.72 0.80 7.62
N PRO A 215 23.68 0.27 8.85
CA PRO A 215 23.31 1.05 10.01
C PRO A 215 24.16 2.33 10.14
N GLY A 216 23.51 3.46 10.35
CA GLY A 216 24.16 4.76 10.47
C GLY A 216 24.64 5.40 9.16
N VAL A 217 24.35 4.78 8.00
CA VAL A 217 24.61 5.36 6.68
C VAL A 217 23.31 5.85 6.07
N SER A 218 23.24 7.14 5.74
CA SER A 218 22.04 7.76 5.16
C SER A 218 21.77 7.23 3.75
N LEU A 219 20.50 6.95 3.47
CA LEU A 219 19.98 6.60 2.18
C LEU A 219 19.09 7.74 1.69
N THR A 220 19.55 8.45 0.66
CA THR A 220 18.81 9.60 0.11
C THR A 220 17.72 9.12 -0.84
N LEU A 221 16.49 9.59 -0.62
CA LEU A 221 15.36 9.42 -1.53
C LEU A 221 15.11 10.73 -2.28
N THR A 222 14.84 10.63 -3.56
CA THR A 222 14.65 11.78 -4.46
C THR A 222 13.33 11.63 -5.24
N ALA A 223 12.98 12.61 -6.02
CA ALA A 223 11.82 12.54 -6.90
C ALA A 223 11.84 11.35 -7.88
N SER A 224 13.02 10.82 -8.21
CA SER A 224 13.14 9.61 -9.03
C SER A 224 12.76 8.32 -8.29
N ASP A 225 12.70 8.35 -6.98
CA ASP A 225 12.26 7.24 -6.13
C ASP A 225 10.75 7.33 -5.83
N ALA A 226 10.07 8.39 -6.28
CA ALA A 226 8.63 8.54 -6.13
C ALA A 226 7.91 7.40 -6.87
N HIS A 227 6.96 6.80 -6.19
CA HIS A 227 6.26 5.61 -6.68
C HIS A 227 4.81 5.57 -6.20
N ALA A 228 3.98 4.84 -6.92
CA ALA A 228 2.63 4.52 -6.51
C ALA A 228 2.42 3.01 -6.54
N TRP A 229 1.63 2.50 -5.58
CA TRP A 229 1.25 1.10 -5.50
C TRP A 229 -0.17 0.94 -4.95
N ALA A 230 -0.70 -0.27 -5.01
CA ALA A 230 -1.94 -0.60 -4.35
C ALA A 230 -1.66 -1.43 -3.09
N GLU A 231 -2.40 -1.16 -2.03
CA GLU A 231 -2.43 -1.98 -0.83
C GLU A 231 -3.80 -2.63 -0.70
N ILE A 232 -3.80 -3.91 -0.35
CA ILE A 232 -5.01 -4.71 -0.18
C ILE A 232 -5.05 -5.21 1.26
N TYR A 233 -6.12 -4.86 1.96
CA TYR A 233 -6.31 -5.30 3.33
C TYR A 233 -6.69 -6.78 3.37
N GLN A 234 -5.95 -7.57 4.10
CA GLN A 234 -6.22 -8.99 4.34
C GLN A 234 -6.77 -9.20 5.75
N ASP A 235 -7.84 -10.00 5.88
CA ASP A 235 -8.48 -10.29 7.16
C ASP A 235 -7.47 -10.87 8.16
N GLY A 236 -7.40 -10.28 9.36
CA GLY A 236 -6.50 -10.70 10.44
C GLY A 236 -5.03 -10.35 10.24
N VAL A 237 -4.68 -9.62 9.17
CA VAL A 237 -3.28 -9.28 8.82
C VAL A 237 -3.08 -7.76 8.69
N GLY A 238 -4.00 -7.06 8.07
CA GLY A 238 -3.91 -5.65 7.75
C GLY A 238 -3.74 -5.37 6.28
#